data_156b52d4a7ea1935d88cc13e86688a76
#
_entry.id   156b52d4a7ea1935d88cc13e86688a76
#
_cell.length_a   1.000
_cell.length_b   1.000
_cell.length_c   1.000
_cell.angle_alpha   90.00
_cell.angle_beta   90.00
_cell.angle_gamma   90.00
#
_symmetry.space_group_name_H-M   'P 1'
#
loop_
_entity.id
_entity.type
_entity.pdbx_description
1 polymer ?
#
loop_
_entity_poly.entity_id
_entity_poly.type
_entity_poly.pdbx_seq_one_letter_code
_entity_poly.pdbx_strand_id
1 'polypeptide(L)'
;MCIRDSFGPVASVYKVGSEEEAIELANDTPFGLGSYVFSTDDEQAERVANSLDTGMVFINGALLDGAELPFGGVKRSGFGRELGPYGMDEFVNKKLIRSVKG
;
A
#
# COMPACT_ATOMS: atom_id res chain seq x y z
N MET A 1 -17.90 -1.61 10.48
CA MET A 1 -17.09 -2.74 10.99
C MET A 1 -17.18 -3.87 9.97
N CYS A 2 -16.07 -4.27 9.39
CA CYS A 2 -16.05 -5.36 8.42
C CYS A 2 -16.12 -6.69 9.17
N ILE A 3 -17.29 -7.30 9.23
CA ILE A 3 -17.48 -8.63 9.85
C ILE A 3 -16.82 -9.78 9.07
N ARG A 4 -16.07 -9.44 8.00
CA ARG A 4 -15.35 -10.40 7.16
C ARG A 4 -13.87 -10.51 7.48
N ASP A 5 -13.33 -9.60 8.30
CA ASP A 5 -11.97 -9.67 8.78
C ASP A 5 -11.91 -10.44 10.09
N SER A 6 -11.02 -11.42 10.11
CA SER A 6 -10.61 -12.06 11.35
C SER A 6 -9.36 -11.37 11.86
N PHE A 7 -9.48 -10.64 12.96
CA PHE A 7 -8.35 -9.99 13.60
C PHE A 7 -7.84 -10.85 14.76
N GLY A 8 -6.57 -11.22 14.72
CA GLY A 8 -5.97 -12.08 15.74
C GLY A 8 -4.53 -12.47 15.41
N PRO A 9 -3.83 -13.12 16.32
CA PRO A 9 -2.45 -13.55 16.14
C PRO A 9 -2.37 -14.84 15.29
N VAL A 10 -2.92 -14.79 14.07
CA VAL A 10 -2.96 -15.91 13.13
C VAL A 10 -2.33 -15.45 11.82
N ALA A 11 -1.39 -16.23 11.30
CA ALA A 11 -0.78 -16.03 10.00
C ALA A 11 -1.13 -17.19 9.06
N SER A 12 -1.58 -16.87 7.86
CA SER A 12 -1.73 -17.85 6.78
C SER A 12 -0.42 -17.91 5.98
N VAL A 13 0.09 -19.11 5.78
CA VAL A 13 1.35 -19.34 5.05
C VAL A 13 1.06 -20.16 3.80
N TYR A 14 1.51 -19.67 2.67
CA TYR A 14 1.36 -20.32 1.38
C TYR A 14 2.73 -20.58 0.76
N LYS A 15 2.91 -21.78 0.21
CA LYS A 15 4.08 -22.11 -0.59
C LYS A 15 3.69 -22.03 -2.06
N VAL A 16 4.38 -21.21 -2.80
CA VAL A 16 4.15 -20.96 -4.23
C VAL A 16 5.31 -21.50 -5.07
N GLY A 17 5.05 -21.75 -6.34
CA GLY A 17 6.03 -22.30 -7.27
C GLY A 17 6.70 -21.24 -8.15
N SER A 18 6.14 -20.04 -8.24
CA SER A 18 6.68 -18.95 -9.06
C SER A 18 6.41 -17.58 -8.45
N GLU A 19 7.07 -16.57 -9.00
CA GLU A 19 6.87 -15.16 -8.65
C GLU A 19 5.46 -14.68 -9.05
N GLU A 20 5.00 -15.10 -10.23
CA GLU A 20 3.68 -14.73 -10.75
C GLU A 20 2.56 -15.28 -9.84
N GLU A 21 2.69 -16.53 -9.42
CA GLU A 21 1.75 -17.16 -8.49
C GLU A 21 1.73 -16.42 -7.14
N ALA A 22 2.90 -15.98 -6.66
CA ALA A 22 3.00 -15.20 -5.43
C ALA A 22 2.28 -13.86 -5.54
N ILE A 23 2.46 -13.15 -6.64
CA ILE A 23 1.81 -11.85 -6.91
C ILE A 23 0.29 -12.02 -7.03
N GLU A 24 -0.15 -13.01 -7.80
CA GLU A 24 -1.58 -13.31 -7.98
C GLU A 24 -2.25 -13.61 -6.63
N LEU A 25 -1.64 -14.48 -5.83
CA LEU A 25 -2.15 -14.83 -4.51
C LEU A 25 -2.16 -13.62 -3.56
N ALA A 26 -1.10 -12.82 -3.56
CA ALA A 26 -1.02 -11.62 -2.72
C ALA A 26 -2.08 -10.57 -3.08
N ASN A 27 -2.44 -10.47 -4.36
CA ASN A 27 -3.44 -9.53 -4.85
C ASN A 27 -4.88 -10.06 -4.76
N ASP A 28 -5.08 -11.36 -4.54
CA ASP A 28 -6.40 -12.01 -4.38
C ASP A 28 -7.00 -11.74 -2.99
N THR A 29 -7.20 -10.46 -2.70
CA THR A 29 -7.82 -9.97 -1.47
C THR A 29 -8.58 -8.67 -1.73
N PRO A 30 -9.70 -8.43 -1.04
CA PRO A 30 -10.40 -7.14 -1.13
C PRO A 30 -9.67 -6.01 -0.40
N PHE A 31 -8.58 -6.28 0.29
CA PHE A 31 -7.78 -5.32 1.04
C PHE A 31 -6.43 -5.05 0.38
N GLY A 32 -5.81 -3.93 0.73
CA GLY A 32 -4.50 -3.55 0.20
C GLY A 32 -3.90 -2.43 1.04
N LEU A 33 -3.57 -2.69 2.31
CA LEU A 33 -2.96 -1.69 3.18
C LEU A 33 -1.45 -1.65 3.00
N GLY A 34 -0.76 -2.68 3.40
CA GLY A 34 0.69 -2.78 3.32
C GLY A 34 1.16 -4.18 2.99
N SER A 35 2.33 -4.25 2.40
CA SER A 35 2.99 -5.50 2.04
C SER A 35 4.49 -5.42 2.26
N TYR A 36 5.11 -6.58 2.31
CA TYR A 36 6.56 -6.72 2.51
C TYR A 36 7.12 -7.66 1.45
N VAL A 37 8.24 -7.28 0.88
CA VAL A 37 9.00 -8.10 -0.06
C VAL A 37 10.40 -8.30 0.49
N PHE A 38 10.81 -9.55 0.64
CA PHE A 38 12.15 -9.92 1.06
C PHE A 38 12.83 -10.69 -0.06
N SER A 39 13.90 -10.14 -0.62
CA SER A 39 14.72 -10.78 -1.64
C SER A 39 16.16 -10.27 -1.54
N THR A 40 17.10 -11.12 -1.94
CA THR A 40 18.49 -10.72 -2.14
C THR A 40 18.76 -10.19 -3.56
N ASP A 41 17.75 -10.26 -4.43
CA ASP A 41 17.77 -9.73 -5.78
C ASP A 41 16.93 -8.45 -5.80
N ASP A 42 17.59 -7.30 -5.92
CA ASP A 42 16.96 -5.99 -5.88
C ASP A 42 16.01 -5.76 -7.07
N GLU A 43 16.37 -6.26 -8.26
CA GLU A 43 15.52 -6.14 -9.45
C GLU A 43 14.22 -6.95 -9.29
N GLN A 44 14.32 -8.15 -8.71
CA GLN A 44 13.16 -8.95 -8.37
C GLN A 44 12.30 -8.26 -7.32
N ALA A 45 12.91 -7.74 -6.26
CA ALA A 45 12.18 -7.06 -5.19
C ALA A 45 11.38 -5.87 -5.72
N GLU A 46 11.99 -5.03 -6.57
CA GLU A 46 11.32 -3.88 -7.18
C GLU A 46 10.20 -4.31 -8.14
N ARG A 47 10.43 -5.32 -8.96
CA ARG A 47 9.42 -5.83 -9.90
C ARG A 47 8.20 -6.37 -9.16
N VAL A 48 8.41 -7.17 -8.11
CA VAL A 48 7.33 -7.68 -7.26
C VAL A 48 6.62 -6.53 -6.56
N ALA A 49 7.36 -5.61 -5.94
CA ALA A 49 6.77 -4.47 -5.23
C ALA A 49 5.86 -3.63 -6.13
N ASN A 50 6.27 -3.38 -7.37
CA ASN A 50 5.46 -2.64 -8.36
C ASN A 50 4.20 -3.40 -8.82
N SER A 51 4.17 -4.72 -8.62
CA SER A 51 3.05 -5.57 -9.02
C SER A 51 2.03 -5.84 -7.90
N LEU A 52 2.31 -5.40 -6.68
CA LEU A 52 1.42 -5.59 -5.54
C LEU A 52 0.38 -4.47 -5.43
N ASP A 53 -0.88 -4.85 -5.32
CA ASP A 53 -2.02 -3.94 -5.17
C ASP A 53 -2.20 -3.50 -3.71
N THR A 54 -1.22 -2.80 -3.17
CA THR A 54 -1.24 -2.27 -1.80
C THR A 54 -0.84 -0.81 -1.77
N GLY A 55 -1.25 -0.09 -0.74
CA GLY A 55 -0.92 1.33 -0.58
C GLY A 55 0.52 1.58 -0.14
N MET A 56 1.15 0.57 0.45
CA MET A 56 2.54 0.61 0.92
C MET A 56 3.23 -0.71 0.62
N VAL A 57 4.48 -0.65 0.16
CA VAL A 57 5.33 -1.82 0.01
C VAL A 57 6.68 -1.54 0.65
N PHE A 58 7.14 -2.43 1.48
CA PHE A 58 8.44 -2.35 2.15
C PHE A 58 9.36 -3.45 1.61
N ILE A 59 10.51 -3.07 1.10
CA ILE A 59 11.51 -4.00 0.59
C ILE A 59 12.59 -4.21 1.65
N ASN A 60 12.81 -5.46 2.02
CA ASN A 60 13.84 -5.89 2.98
C ASN A 60 13.77 -5.18 4.35
N GLY A 61 12.60 -4.69 4.72
CA GLY A 61 12.34 -4.02 5.97
C GLY A 61 10.87 -4.06 6.35
N ALA A 62 10.56 -3.75 7.61
CA ALA A 62 9.20 -3.83 8.13
C ALA A 62 8.81 -2.59 8.97
N LEU A 63 9.58 -1.51 8.90
CA LEU A 63 9.36 -0.33 9.74
C LEU A 63 8.96 0.88 8.89
N LEU A 64 7.90 1.54 9.34
CA LEU A 64 7.54 2.88 8.93
C LEU A 64 8.14 3.83 9.98
N ASP A 65 9.31 4.37 9.72
CA ASP A 65 10.11 5.10 10.71
C ASP A 65 10.21 6.61 10.47
N GLY A 66 9.34 7.16 9.62
CA GLY A 66 9.32 8.59 9.31
C GLY A 66 7.92 9.17 9.19
N ALA A 67 7.67 10.31 9.85
CA ALA A 67 6.41 11.05 9.71
C ALA A 67 6.22 11.66 8.31
N GLU A 68 7.27 11.72 7.52
CA GLU A 68 7.27 12.13 6.12
C GLU A 68 6.81 11.05 5.16
N LEU A 69 6.73 9.80 5.61
CA LEU A 69 6.31 8.68 4.78
C LEU A 69 4.78 8.55 4.78
N PRO A 70 4.13 8.55 3.60
CA PRO A 70 2.70 8.46 3.53
C PRO A 70 2.21 7.09 3.97
N PHE A 71 1.21 7.07 4.84
CA PHE A 71 0.55 5.86 5.30
C PHE A 71 -0.85 5.77 4.72
N GLY A 72 -1.23 4.62 4.19
CA GLY A 72 -2.58 4.37 3.72
C GLY A 72 -2.66 3.21 2.75
N GLY A 73 -3.88 2.81 2.44
CA GLY A 73 -4.19 1.65 1.63
C GLY A 73 -4.93 1.97 0.35
N VAL A 74 -5.26 0.90 -0.36
CA VAL A 74 -6.13 0.88 -1.53
C VAL A 74 -7.23 -0.17 -1.31
N LYS A 75 -8.12 -0.34 -2.26
CA LYS A 75 -9.24 -1.28 -2.18
C LYS A 75 -10.09 -0.98 -0.91
N ARG A 76 -10.52 -2.00 -0.18
CA ARG A 76 -11.31 -1.84 1.06
C ARG A 76 -10.49 -1.40 2.28
N SER A 77 -9.17 -1.33 2.17
CA SER A 77 -8.33 -0.76 3.23
C SER A 77 -8.51 0.74 3.38
N GLY A 78 -9.09 1.41 2.39
CA GLY A 78 -9.51 2.81 2.48
C GLY A 78 -8.97 3.69 1.37
N PHE A 79 -9.25 4.98 1.51
CA PHE A 79 -8.86 6.04 0.57
C PHE A 79 -7.95 7.03 1.28
N GLY A 80 -7.22 7.82 0.48
CA GLY A 80 -6.36 8.86 1.00
C GLY A 80 -5.06 8.36 1.62
N ARG A 81 -4.31 9.30 2.17
CA ARG A 81 -3.04 9.02 2.84
C ARG A 81 -2.93 9.87 4.11
N GLU A 82 -2.48 9.24 5.17
CA GLU A 82 -2.00 9.92 6.37
C GLU A 82 -0.51 10.21 6.24
N LEU A 83 -0.02 11.14 7.02
CA LEU A 83 1.39 11.53 7.09
C LEU A 83 1.95 12.06 5.76
N GLY A 84 3.21 12.48 5.80
CA GLY A 84 3.88 13.06 4.66
C GLY A 84 3.19 14.31 4.09
N PRO A 85 3.62 14.80 2.93
CA PRO A 85 3.03 15.96 2.29
C PRO A 85 1.57 15.73 1.84
N TYR A 86 1.18 14.48 1.58
CA TYR A 86 -0.18 14.14 1.15
C TYR A 86 -1.20 14.19 2.28
N GLY A 87 -0.78 13.95 3.53
CA GLY A 87 -1.69 13.98 4.68
C GLY A 87 -2.38 15.32 4.89
N MET A 88 -1.70 16.42 4.63
CA MET A 88 -2.30 17.76 4.70
C MET A 88 -3.35 17.99 3.63
N ASP A 89 -3.16 17.41 2.45
CA ASP A 89 -4.08 17.55 1.32
C ASP A 89 -5.48 16.96 1.60
N GLU A 90 -5.57 15.98 2.48
CA GLU A 90 -6.85 15.36 2.89
C GLU A 90 -7.73 16.29 3.74
N PHE A 91 -7.16 17.34 4.33
CA PHE A 91 -7.85 18.28 5.23
C PHE A 91 -8.11 19.64 4.60
N VAL A 92 -7.78 19.84 3.33
CA VAL A 92 -7.93 21.12 2.64
C VAL A 92 -8.79 21.01 1.39
N ASN A 93 -9.60 22.04 1.16
CA ASN A 93 -10.35 22.19 -0.09
C ASN A 93 -9.51 22.95 -1.13
N LYS A 94 -9.17 22.30 -2.22
CA LYS A 94 -8.44 22.91 -3.33
C LYS A 94 -9.40 23.72 -4.20
N LYS A 95 -9.14 25.02 -4.39
CA LYS A 95 -9.93 25.90 -5.21
C LYS A 95 -9.10 26.48 -6.35
N LEU A 96 -9.56 26.31 -7.58
CA LEU A 96 -9.01 27.03 -8.72
C LEU A 96 -9.66 28.42 -8.81
N ILE A 97 -8.84 29.47 -8.83
CA ILE A 97 -9.25 30.83 -9.16
C ILE A 97 -8.49 31.23 -10.42
N ARG A 98 -9.21 31.50 -11.50
CA ARG A 98 -8.65 31.99 -12.76
C ARG A 98 -9.25 33.34 -13.08
N SER A 99 -8.41 34.38 -13.20
CA SER A 99 -8.80 35.69 -13.71
C SER A 99 -8.27 35.86 -15.14
N VAL A 100 -9.14 36.18 -16.05
CA VAL A 100 -8.78 36.57 -17.42
C VAL A 100 -8.96 38.08 -17.52
N LYS A 101 -7.87 38.79 -17.77
CA LYS A 101 -7.96 40.22 -18.11
C LYS A 101 -8.49 40.31 -19.50
N GLY A 102 -9.61 41.01 -19.66
CA GLY A 102 -10.16 41.39 -20.97
C GLY A 102 -9.27 42.41 -21.69
#